data_5805dfb2a8de47b32800dea5513b44d6
#
_entry.id   5805dfb2a8de47b32800dea5513b44d6
#
_cell.length_a   1.000
_cell.length_b   1.000
_cell.length_c   1.000
_cell.angle_alpha   90.00
_cell.angle_beta   90.00
_cell.angle_gamma   90.00
#
_symmetry.space_group_name_H-M   'P 1'
#
loop_
_entity.id
_entity.type
_entity.pdbx_description
1 polymer ?
#
loop_
_entity_poly.entity_id
_entity_poly.type
_entity_poly.pdbx_seq_one_letter_code
_entity_poly.pdbx_strand_id
1 'polypeptide(L)'
;GLNWDEGPEVGGEVGPYYQSERREIYSKVAEQLLEEGKAYYCFCTSEILEAEREKQRAAKQPFRYARTCRDLPVEEAKARAAKGEPYSVRIKIPTEGNLTVHDLIHGDVTFDLTQFDDFVIVKTNGMPTYNFAVVVDDHLMRISHVLRAEEHLSNTPKQVLLYEACGFAVPKFGHMPMILA
;
A
#
# COMPACT_ATOMS: atom_id res chain seq x y z
N GLY A 1 -13.40 27.87 -17.96
CA GLY A 1 -12.95 26.65 -17.37
C GLY A 1 -12.06 26.87 -16.16
N LEU A 2 -11.78 25.84 -15.40
CA LEU A 2 -10.80 25.88 -14.33
C LEU A 2 -9.41 25.73 -14.96
N ASN A 3 -8.47 26.55 -14.52
CA ASN A 3 -7.06 26.38 -14.84
C ASN A 3 -6.37 25.78 -13.61
N TRP A 4 -5.36 24.95 -13.86
CA TRP A 4 -4.50 24.40 -12.81
C TRP A 4 -3.07 24.89 -12.99
N ASP A 5 -2.37 25.08 -11.89
CA ASP A 5 -1.04 25.68 -11.87
C ASP A 5 0.05 24.62 -12.10
N GLU A 6 -0.23 23.36 -11.79
CA GLU A 6 0.70 22.24 -11.87
C GLU A 6 -0.03 20.94 -12.24
N GLY A 7 0.61 20.10 -13.06
CA GLY A 7 0.06 18.81 -13.46
C GLY A 7 0.63 18.27 -14.78
N PRO A 8 0.04 17.17 -15.31
CA PRO A 8 0.58 16.46 -16.48
C PRO A 8 0.81 17.32 -17.73
N GLU A 9 -0.09 18.28 -18.01
CA GLU A 9 -0.03 19.08 -19.24
C GLU A 9 0.76 20.38 -19.08
N VAL A 10 0.75 20.95 -17.88
CA VAL A 10 1.42 22.24 -17.59
C VAL A 10 2.81 22.05 -16.97
N GLY A 11 3.13 20.85 -16.50
CA GLY A 11 4.37 20.58 -15.78
C GLY A 11 4.33 21.11 -14.35
N GLY A 12 5.50 21.26 -13.74
CA GLY A 12 5.68 21.78 -12.38
C GLY A 12 6.88 21.16 -11.67
N GLU A 13 7.07 21.52 -10.40
CA GLU A 13 8.27 21.16 -9.63
C GLU A 13 8.25 19.71 -9.13
N VAL A 14 7.06 19.11 -8.93
CA VAL A 14 6.91 17.79 -8.30
C VAL A 14 6.70 16.64 -9.31
N GLY A 15 6.87 16.93 -10.61
CA GLY A 15 6.80 15.90 -11.65
C GLY A 15 7.85 14.79 -11.53
N PRO A 16 7.78 13.77 -12.41
CA PRO A 16 6.77 13.52 -13.43
C PRO A 16 5.40 13.17 -12.81
N TYR A 17 4.30 13.41 -13.58
CA TYR A 17 2.92 13.22 -13.06
C TYR A 17 2.27 11.92 -13.51
N TYR A 18 2.80 11.25 -14.52
CA TYR A 18 2.29 9.96 -14.98
C TYR A 18 2.92 8.82 -14.17
N GLN A 19 2.08 7.95 -13.60
CA GLN A 19 2.53 6.80 -12.81
C GLN A 19 3.54 5.91 -13.56
N SER A 20 3.39 5.76 -14.88
CA SER A 20 4.30 4.99 -15.72
C SER A 20 5.74 5.53 -15.75
N GLU A 21 5.91 6.82 -15.53
CA GLU A 21 7.21 7.51 -15.52
C GLU A 21 7.86 7.51 -14.13
N ARG A 22 7.14 7.08 -13.10
CA ARG A 22 7.55 7.11 -11.69
C ARG A 22 8.04 5.76 -11.14
N ARG A 23 8.22 4.75 -11.99
CA ARG A 23 8.59 3.38 -11.56
C ARG A 23 9.84 3.34 -10.69
N GLU A 24 10.89 4.06 -11.06
CA GLU A 24 12.14 4.12 -10.30
C GLU A 24 11.94 4.74 -8.91
N ILE A 25 11.04 5.72 -8.79
CA ILE A 25 10.69 6.35 -7.52
C ILE A 25 10.06 5.31 -6.58
N TYR A 26 9.06 4.57 -7.06
CA TYR A 26 8.43 3.52 -6.26
C TYR A 26 9.40 2.39 -5.89
N SER A 27 10.28 2.00 -6.81
CA SER A 27 11.30 0.99 -6.53
C SER A 27 12.23 1.41 -5.40
N LYS A 28 12.73 2.65 -5.42
CA LYS A 28 13.62 3.18 -4.36
C LYS A 28 12.94 3.19 -2.99
N VAL A 29 11.67 3.61 -2.91
CA VAL A 29 10.93 3.59 -1.65
C VAL A 29 10.69 2.14 -1.18
N ALA A 30 10.37 1.22 -2.08
CA ALA A 30 10.21 -0.19 -1.73
C ALA A 30 11.52 -0.83 -1.27
N GLU A 31 12.65 -0.52 -1.91
CA GLU A 31 13.99 -0.95 -1.51
C GLU A 31 14.34 -0.45 -0.11
N GLN A 32 14.07 0.83 0.19
CA GLN A 32 14.25 1.38 1.53
C GLN A 32 13.44 0.60 2.58
N LEU A 33 12.17 0.31 2.31
CA LEU A 33 11.33 -0.47 3.23
C LEU A 33 11.84 -1.90 3.43
N LEU A 34 12.42 -2.52 2.39
CA LEU A 34 13.07 -3.84 2.48
C LEU A 34 14.35 -3.78 3.33
N GLU A 35 15.18 -2.76 3.15
CA GLU A 35 16.42 -2.55 3.92
C GLU A 35 16.14 -2.29 5.40
N GLU A 36 15.10 -1.50 5.69
CA GLU A 36 14.64 -1.20 7.06
C GLU A 36 13.87 -2.37 7.71
N GLY A 37 13.66 -3.48 6.99
CA GLY A 37 12.90 -4.62 7.47
C GLY A 37 11.41 -4.38 7.67
N LYS A 38 10.88 -3.27 7.14
CA LYS A 38 9.47 -2.89 7.16
C LYS A 38 8.65 -3.54 6.03
N ALA A 39 9.34 -4.09 5.04
CA ALA A 39 8.78 -4.90 3.97
C ALA A 39 9.59 -6.18 3.79
N TYR A 40 9.10 -7.12 2.99
CA TYR A 40 9.78 -8.37 2.70
C TYR A 40 9.43 -8.92 1.31
N TYR A 41 10.32 -9.77 0.80
CA TYR A 41 10.11 -10.50 -0.44
C TYR A 41 9.11 -11.65 -0.22
N CYS A 42 8.09 -11.71 -1.04
CA CYS A 42 7.09 -12.79 -1.01
C CYS A 42 7.17 -13.60 -2.29
N PHE A 43 7.53 -14.87 -2.17
CA PHE A 43 7.69 -15.84 -3.26
C PHE A 43 6.47 -16.75 -3.44
N CYS A 44 5.36 -16.45 -2.77
CA CYS A 44 4.11 -17.22 -2.96
C CYS A 44 3.60 -17.01 -4.38
N THR A 45 3.48 -18.11 -5.13
CA THR A 45 2.89 -18.11 -6.46
C THR A 45 1.37 -17.99 -6.40
N SER A 46 0.73 -17.74 -7.54
CA SER A 46 -0.74 -17.68 -7.63
C SER A 46 -1.38 -18.99 -7.21
N GLU A 47 -0.74 -20.13 -7.53
CA GLU A 47 -1.23 -21.48 -7.19
C GLU A 47 -1.21 -21.70 -5.69
N ILE A 48 -0.13 -21.29 -5.00
CA ILE A 48 -0.02 -21.37 -3.54
C ILE A 48 -1.11 -20.51 -2.87
N LEU A 49 -1.28 -19.28 -3.33
CA LEU A 49 -2.28 -18.38 -2.77
C LEU A 49 -3.71 -18.86 -3.03
N GLU A 50 -3.98 -19.46 -4.19
CA GLU A 50 -5.30 -20.01 -4.49
C GLU A 50 -5.60 -21.28 -3.66
N ALA A 51 -4.64 -22.15 -3.47
CA ALA A 51 -4.78 -23.31 -2.59
C ALA A 51 -5.09 -22.88 -1.14
N GLU A 52 -4.44 -21.81 -0.65
CA GLU A 52 -4.75 -21.23 0.66
C GLU A 52 -6.16 -20.64 0.72
N ARG A 53 -6.62 -19.97 -0.33
CA ARG A 53 -7.99 -19.43 -0.43
C ARG A 53 -9.03 -20.55 -0.39
N GLU A 54 -8.83 -21.59 -1.16
CA GLU A 54 -9.76 -22.74 -1.18
C GLU A 54 -9.84 -23.41 0.19
N LYS A 55 -8.70 -23.60 0.85
CA LYS A 55 -8.64 -24.17 2.21
C LYS A 55 -9.39 -23.32 3.22
N GLN A 56 -9.21 -22.00 3.19
CA GLN A 56 -9.90 -21.09 4.10
C GLN A 56 -11.41 -21.01 3.76
N ARG A 57 -11.75 -21.02 2.47
CA ARG A 57 -13.17 -21.05 2.01
C ARG A 57 -13.87 -22.34 2.48
N ALA A 58 -13.22 -23.49 2.38
CA ALA A 58 -13.75 -24.75 2.89
C ALA A 58 -13.99 -24.72 4.41
N ALA A 59 -13.13 -24.00 5.14
CA ALA A 59 -13.28 -23.74 6.58
C ALA A 59 -14.29 -22.62 6.91
N LYS A 60 -14.96 -22.01 5.91
CA LYS A 60 -15.86 -20.85 6.05
C LYS A 60 -15.19 -19.64 6.70
N GLN A 61 -13.90 -19.48 6.47
CA GLN A 61 -13.11 -18.33 6.96
C GLN A 61 -12.89 -17.33 5.83
N PRO A 62 -12.85 -16.03 6.13
CA PRO A 62 -12.43 -15.02 5.16
C PRO A 62 -10.98 -15.27 4.75
N PHE A 63 -10.66 -15.05 3.47
CA PHE A 63 -9.29 -15.20 3.02
C PHE A 63 -8.36 -14.20 3.71
N ARG A 64 -7.27 -14.72 4.27
CA ARG A 64 -6.16 -13.95 4.81
C ARG A 64 -4.85 -14.58 4.36
N TYR A 65 -3.92 -13.74 3.96
CA TYR A 65 -2.58 -14.20 3.64
C TYR A 65 -1.88 -14.73 4.89
N ALA A 66 -1.38 -15.95 4.82
CA ALA A 66 -0.79 -16.66 5.98
C ALA A 66 0.59 -16.13 6.42
N ARG A 67 1.08 -15.03 5.82
CA ARG A 67 2.40 -14.42 6.10
C ARG A 67 3.59 -15.39 5.94
N THR A 68 3.46 -16.37 5.06
CA THR A 68 4.41 -17.48 4.85
C THR A 68 5.85 -17.02 4.64
N CYS A 69 6.06 -15.89 3.94
CA CYS A 69 7.40 -15.38 3.66
C CYS A 69 7.87 -14.27 4.63
N ARG A 70 7.03 -13.90 5.63
CA ARG A 70 7.31 -12.75 6.52
C ARG A 70 8.61 -12.88 7.30
N ASP A 71 8.90 -14.09 7.76
CA ASP A 71 10.03 -14.39 8.64
C ASP A 71 11.17 -15.10 7.91
N LEU A 72 11.14 -15.10 6.57
CA LEU A 72 12.23 -15.62 5.76
C LEU A 72 13.50 -14.79 6.02
N PRO A 73 14.67 -15.43 6.27
CA PRO A 73 15.91 -14.72 6.46
C PRO A 73 16.21 -13.77 5.29
N VAL A 74 16.58 -12.54 5.60
CA VAL A 74 16.78 -11.47 4.59
C VAL A 74 17.80 -11.88 3.54
N GLU A 75 18.89 -12.51 3.95
CA GLU A 75 19.95 -12.95 3.03
C GLU A 75 19.48 -14.09 2.11
N GLU A 76 18.66 -15.00 2.61
CA GLU A 76 18.04 -16.04 1.79
C GLU A 76 17.09 -15.42 0.77
N ALA A 77 16.23 -14.49 1.20
CA ALA A 77 15.30 -13.80 0.34
C ALA A 77 16.01 -13.01 -0.77
N LYS A 78 17.08 -12.27 -0.43
CA LYS A 78 17.93 -11.57 -1.39
C LYS A 78 18.60 -12.53 -2.38
N ALA A 79 19.10 -13.67 -1.89
CA ALA A 79 19.74 -14.67 -2.74
C ALA A 79 18.75 -15.30 -3.73
N ARG A 80 17.52 -15.55 -3.32
CA ARG A 80 16.45 -16.05 -4.20
C ARG A 80 16.07 -15.02 -5.27
N ALA A 81 15.88 -13.77 -4.87
CA ALA A 81 15.60 -12.67 -5.79
C ALA A 81 16.74 -12.47 -6.80
N ALA A 82 18.00 -12.51 -6.36
CA ALA A 82 19.17 -12.38 -7.23
C ALA A 82 19.32 -13.54 -8.25
N LYS A 83 18.79 -14.73 -7.93
CA LYS A 83 18.70 -15.87 -8.87
C LYS A 83 17.56 -15.72 -9.88
N GLY A 84 16.78 -14.65 -9.83
CA GLY A 84 15.68 -14.39 -10.74
C GLY A 84 14.38 -15.09 -10.37
N GLU A 85 14.24 -15.60 -9.14
CA GLU A 85 12.98 -16.16 -8.68
C GLU A 85 11.91 -15.06 -8.62
N PRO A 86 10.73 -15.25 -9.23
CA PRO A 86 9.68 -14.24 -9.23
C PRO A 86 9.19 -13.95 -7.81
N TYR A 87 9.09 -12.70 -7.45
CA TYR A 87 8.60 -12.27 -6.14
C TYR A 87 7.72 -11.02 -6.23
N SER A 88 6.89 -10.84 -5.24
CA SER A 88 6.24 -9.56 -4.92
C SER A 88 6.83 -9.00 -3.63
N VAL A 89 6.64 -7.71 -3.39
CA VAL A 89 7.03 -7.08 -2.12
C VAL A 89 5.78 -6.85 -1.28
N ARG A 90 5.79 -7.29 -0.03
CA ARG A 90 4.72 -7.07 0.94
C ARG A 90 5.21 -6.19 2.09
N ILE A 91 4.33 -5.32 2.55
CA ILE A 91 4.54 -4.54 3.77
C ILE A 91 4.37 -5.43 5.00
N LYS A 92 5.18 -5.20 6.04
CA LYS A 92 4.95 -5.76 7.38
C LYS A 92 4.06 -4.81 8.17
N ILE A 93 2.84 -5.22 8.45
CA ILE A 93 1.94 -4.45 9.30
C ILE A 93 1.91 -5.03 10.73
N PRO A 94 1.49 -4.24 11.74
CA PRO A 94 1.23 -4.77 13.07
C PRO A 94 0.17 -5.89 13.01
N THR A 95 0.34 -6.92 13.84
CA THR A 95 -0.55 -8.08 13.87
C THR A 95 -1.70 -7.93 14.85
N GLU A 96 -1.65 -6.91 15.69
CA GLU A 96 -2.62 -6.61 16.76
C GLU A 96 -2.70 -5.10 16.99
N GLY A 97 -3.70 -4.67 17.74
CA GLY A 97 -3.94 -3.27 18.05
C GLY A 97 -5.01 -2.62 17.18
N ASN A 98 -5.17 -1.33 17.38
CA ASN A 98 -6.14 -0.52 16.66
C ASN A 98 -5.45 0.66 15.99
N LEU A 99 -5.95 1.03 14.83
CA LEU A 99 -5.57 2.24 14.11
C LEU A 99 -6.77 3.19 14.07
N THR A 100 -6.63 4.39 14.61
CA THR A 100 -7.66 5.43 14.52
C THR A 100 -7.28 6.45 13.46
N VAL A 101 -8.17 6.64 12.51
CA VAL A 101 -8.07 7.68 11.47
C VAL A 101 -8.97 8.84 11.87
N HIS A 102 -8.40 10.03 11.96
CA HIS A 102 -9.16 11.27 12.21
C HIS A 102 -9.68 11.82 10.88
N ASP A 103 -10.90 11.44 10.52
CA ASP A 103 -11.52 11.89 9.30
C ASP A 103 -12.23 13.25 9.49
N LEU A 104 -12.05 14.18 8.57
CA LEU A 104 -12.60 15.54 8.67
C LEU A 104 -14.13 15.57 8.62
N ILE A 105 -14.78 14.52 8.12
CA ILE A 105 -16.22 14.45 7.93
C ILE A 105 -16.85 13.41 8.87
N HIS A 106 -16.26 12.22 8.97
CA HIS A 106 -16.76 11.14 9.81
C HIS A 106 -16.27 11.19 11.27
N GLY A 107 -15.28 12.09 11.59
CA GLY A 107 -14.64 12.09 12.89
C GLY A 107 -13.68 10.89 13.06
N ASP A 108 -13.58 10.36 14.25
CA ASP A 108 -12.67 9.27 14.56
C ASP A 108 -13.22 7.92 14.10
N VAL A 109 -12.54 7.31 13.14
CA VAL A 109 -12.84 5.97 12.63
C VAL A 109 -11.73 5.01 13.04
N THR A 110 -12.08 4.01 13.87
CA THR A 110 -11.12 3.04 14.41
C THR A 110 -11.22 1.71 13.68
N PHE A 111 -10.06 1.18 13.29
CA PHE A 111 -9.89 -0.08 12.59
C PHE A 111 -9.12 -1.06 13.46
N ASP A 112 -9.63 -2.28 13.61
CA ASP A 112 -8.93 -3.39 14.27
C ASP A 112 -7.86 -3.95 13.31
N LEU A 113 -6.59 -3.84 13.68
CA LEU A 113 -5.45 -4.27 12.85
C LEU A 113 -5.40 -5.79 12.68
N THR A 114 -6.05 -6.56 13.55
CA THR A 114 -6.17 -8.01 13.37
C THR A 114 -6.96 -8.40 12.12
N GLN A 115 -7.74 -7.46 11.55
CA GLN A 115 -8.51 -7.67 10.33
C GLN A 115 -7.68 -7.48 9.03
N PHE A 116 -6.44 -7.02 9.16
CA PHE A 116 -5.55 -6.78 8.03
C PHE A 116 -4.45 -7.82 7.97
N ASP A 117 -4.02 -8.14 6.77
CA ASP A 117 -2.84 -8.96 6.52
C ASP A 117 -1.76 -8.14 5.79
N ASP A 118 -0.57 -8.70 5.70
CA ASP A 118 0.53 -8.07 4.98
C ASP A 118 0.18 -8.01 3.48
N PHE A 119 -0.17 -6.84 3.00
CA PHE A 119 -0.60 -6.66 1.61
C PHE A 119 0.58 -6.36 0.67
N VAL A 120 0.39 -6.71 -0.61
CA VAL A 120 1.39 -6.46 -1.66
C VAL A 120 1.49 -4.95 -1.91
N ILE A 121 2.72 -4.43 -1.92
CA ILE A 121 3.03 -3.05 -2.30
C ILE A 121 3.66 -2.95 -3.68
N VAL A 122 4.47 -3.96 -4.09
CA VAL A 122 5.00 -4.08 -5.45
C VAL A 122 4.66 -5.46 -5.99
N LYS A 123 4.06 -5.49 -7.17
CA LYS A 123 3.67 -6.71 -7.88
C LYS A 123 4.89 -7.40 -8.50
N THR A 124 4.76 -8.68 -8.85
CA THR A 124 5.82 -9.47 -9.49
C THR A 124 6.37 -8.86 -10.80
N ASN A 125 5.59 -8.05 -11.49
CA ASN A 125 6.02 -7.33 -12.68
C ASN A 125 6.73 -5.99 -12.37
N GLY A 126 7.03 -5.71 -11.10
CA GLY A 126 7.69 -4.49 -10.63
C GLY A 126 6.78 -3.26 -10.55
N MET A 127 5.48 -3.40 -10.85
CA MET A 127 4.53 -2.28 -10.73
C MET A 127 4.04 -2.12 -9.29
N PRO A 128 3.91 -0.89 -8.77
CA PRO A 128 3.34 -0.63 -7.47
C PRO A 128 1.85 -1.00 -7.46
N THR A 129 1.33 -1.32 -6.28
CA THR A 129 -0.12 -1.38 -6.07
C THR A 129 -0.69 0.03 -5.88
N TYR A 130 -2.00 0.17 -6.06
CA TYR A 130 -2.70 1.45 -5.92
C TYR A 130 -2.37 2.18 -4.60
N ASN A 131 -2.53 1.50 -3.46
CA ASN A 131 -2.30 2.12 -2.15
C ASN A 131 -0.86 2.56 -1.96
N PHE A 132 0.11 1.82 -2.47
CA PHE A 132 1.52 2.19 -2.36
C PHE A 132 1.86 3.36 -3.28
N ALA A 133 1.42 3.32 -4.53
CA ALA A 133 1.67 4.40 -5.47
C ALA A 133 1.11 5.73 -4.98
N VAL A 134 -0.16 5.74 -4.52
CA VAL A 134 -0.80 6.98 -4.05
C VAL A 134 -0.09 7.58 -2.83
N VAL A 135 0.36 6.75 -1.87
CA VAL A 135 1.08 7.23 -0.69
C VAL A 135 2.41 7.87 -1.07
N VAL A 136 3.17 7.25 -1.98
CA VAL A 136 4.44 7.80 -2.46
C VAL A 136 4.22 9.09 -3.24
N ASP A 137 3.22 9.11 -4.11
CA ASP A 137 2.90 10.27 -4.94
C ASP A 137 2.40 11.43 -4.10
N ASP A 138 1.46 11.20 -3.20
CA ASP A 138 0.91 12.22 -2.31
C ASP A 138 2.01 12.87 -1.44
N HIS A 139 2.93 12.04 -0.90
CA HIS A 139 4.05 12.55 -0.12
C HIS A 139 4.97 13.44 -0.97
N LEU A 140 5.40 12.96 -2.14
CA LEU A 140 6.35 13.68 -3.00
C LEU A 140 5.71 14.90 -3.67
N MET A 141 4.41 14.86 -3.93
CA MET A 141 3.63 15.97 -4.46
C MET A 141 3.12 16.90 -3.35
N ARG A 142 3.52 16.66 -2.09
CA ARG A 142 3.19 17.52 -0.93
C ARG A 142 1.69 17.69 -0.71
N ILE A 143 0.92 16.62 -0.94
CA ILE A 143 -0.52 16.63 -0.70
C ILE A 143 -0.78 16.72 0.81
N SER A 144 -1.51 17.75 1.22
CA SER A 144 -1.86 18.01 2.62
C SER A 144 -3.23 17.47 3.02
N HIS A 145 -4.15 17.36 2.07
CA HIS A 145 -5.53 16.91 2.29
C HIS A 145 -5.97 15.96 1.18
N VAL A 146 -6.57 14.84 1.55
CA VAL A 146 -7.17 13.86 0.65
C VAL A 146 -8.68 13.87 0.86
N LEU A 147 -9.40 14.53 -0.05
CA LEU A 147 -10.86 14.63 -0.04
C LEU A 147 -11.42 13.74 -1.16
N ARG A 148 -12.20 12.73 -0.80
CA ARG A 148 -12.68 11.73 -1.76
C ARG A 148 -14.00 11.09 -1.32
N ALA A 149 -14.61 10.25 -2.17
CA ALA A 149 -15.83 9.54 -1.83
C ALA A 149 -15.60 8.49 -0.71
N GLU A 150 -16.62 8.27 0.11
CA GLU A 150 -16.57 7.35 1.27
C GLU A 150 -16.28 5.89 0.90
N GLU A 151 -16.50 5.47 -0.34
CA GLU A 151 -16.13 4.14 -0.84
C GLU A 151 -14.63 3.86 -0.69
N HIS A 152 -13.81 4.90 -0.62
CA HIS A 152 -12.37 4.81 -0.39
C HIS A 152 -11.97 4.75 1.10
N LEU A 153 -12.91 4.88 2.03
CA LEU A 153 -12.61 4.86 3.46
C LEU A 153 -11.91 3.55 3.88
N SER A 154 -12.27 2.42 3.27
CA SER A 154 -11.64 1.13 3.50
C SER A 154 -10.17 1.03 3.04
N ASN A 155 -9.71 1.92 2.16
CA ASN A 155 -8.32 2.01 1.73
C ASN A 155 -7.46 2.83 2.73
N THR A 156 -8.07 3.74 3.45
CA THR A 156 -7.38 4.70 4.32
C THR A 156 -6.50 4.05 5.37
N PRO A 157 -6.92 3.01 6.12
CA PRO A 157 -6.04 2.37 7.09
C PRO A 157 -4.79 1.76 6.44
N LYS A 158 -4.89 1.19 5.24
CA LYS A 158 -3.72 0.67 4.50
C LYS A 158 -2.77 1.79 4.10
N GLN A 159 -3.31 2.93 3.69
CA GLN A 159 -2.51 4.09 3.32
C GLN A 159 -1.84 4.71 4.54
N VAL A 160 -2.53 4.86 5.66
CA VAL A 160 -1.93 5.36 6.91
C VAL A 160 -0.78 4.46 7.37
N LEU A 161 -0.97 3.14 7.37
CA LEU A 161 0.09 2.18 7.69
C LEU A 161 1.31 2.32 6.75
N LEU A 162 1.08 2.63 5.47
CA LEU A 162 2.17 2.88 4.52
C LEU A 162 2.88 4.22 4.79
N TYR A 163 2.15 5.30 5.08
CA TYR A 163 2.75 6.58 5.49
C TYR A 163 3.66 6.39 6.71
N GLU A 164 3.18 5.70 7.73
CA GLU A 164 3.94 5.41 8.95
C GLU A 164 5.17 4.55 8.66
N ALA A 165 5.02 3.49 7.87
CA ALA A 165 6.12 2.62 7.49
C ALA A 165 7.21 3.37 6.70
N CYS A 166 6.81 4.25 5.77
CA CYS A 166 7.73 5.08 5.00
C CYS A 166 8.35 6.24 5.82
N GLY A 167 7.82 6.54 7.01
CA GLY A 167 8.22 7.72 7.77
C GLY A 167 7.71 9.03 7.16
N PHE A 168 6.63 8.97 6.38
CA PHE A 168 6.01 10.10 5.71
C PHE A 168 4.96 10.75 6.61
N ALA A 169 4.77 12.07 6.47
CA ALA A 169 3.68 12.75 7.15
C ALA A 169 2.33 12.31 6.58
N VAL A 170 1.42 11.91 7.46
CA VAL A 170 0.07 11.49 7.07
C VAL A 170 -0.75 12.73 6.70
N PRO A 171 -1.36 12.82 5.50
CA PRO A 171 -2.24 13.91 5.13
C PRO A 171 -3.55 13.85 5.93
N LYS A 172 -4.30 14.93 5.93
CA LYS A 172 -5.66 14.93 6.48
C LYS A 172 -6.60 14.25 5.51
N PHE A 173 -7.45 13.36 6.01
CA PHE A 173 -8.44 12.66 5.21
C PHE A 173 -9.85 13.23 5.44
N GLY A 174 -10.65 13.29 4.40
CA GLY A 174 -12.07 13.59 4.48
C GLY A 174 -12.84 12.77 3.44
N HIS A 175 -13.73 11.92 3.92
CA HIS A 175 -14.52 11.03 3.08
C HIS A 175 -15.95 11.55 2.96
N MET A 176 -16.32 12.00 1.76
CA MET A 176 -17.64 12.58 1.48
C MET A 176 -18.67 11.47 1.25
N PRO A 177 -19.86 11.57 1.85
CA PRO A 177 -20.95 10.62 1.61
C PRO A 177 -21.33 10.61 0.13
N MET A 178 -21.80 9.46 -0.33
CA MET A 178 -22.25 9.30 -1.71
C MET A 178 -23.50 10.15 -1.96
N ILE A 179 -23.44 11.00 -2.97
CA ILE A 179 -24.62 11.77 -3.41
C ILE A 179 -25.43 10.83 -4.31
N LEU A 180 -26.57 10.38 -3.81
CA LEU A 180 -27.53 9.60 -4.58
C LEU A 180 -28.46 10.57 -5.31
N ALA A 181 -28.58 10.42 -6.62
CA ALA A 181 -29.51 11.18 -7.45
C ALA A 181 -30.92 10.58 -7.41
#